data_cda7d5e4034e0a545e21505836c7f404
#
_entry.id   cda7d5e4034e0a545e21505836c7f404
#
_cell.length_a   1.000
_cell.length_b   1.000
_cell.length_c   1.000
_cell.angle_alpha   90.00
_cell.angle_beta   90.00
_cell.angle_gamma   90.00
#
_symmetry.space_group_name_H-M   'P 1'
#
loop_
_entity.id
_entity.type
_entity.pdbx_description
1 polymer ?
#
loop_
_entity_poly.entity_id
_entity_poly.type
_entity_poly.pdbx_seq_one_letter_code
_entity_poly.pdbx_strand_id
1 'polypeptide(L)'
;MGCVSTTEDSASAARGAAEAVDLLSRLRLLLQEVSLPLGIDGAAGAESDRRAAVDQLDDYVLPRYRSLDAPLLAVVGGSTGAGKSTLVNALVGHPVTRAGAIRPTTRQPILLHHPGDAGWFTTPRVLPHLSRTRGQSADPDPAASGSLVMVAEPALPAGLAVLDAPDIDSVEDENRRFAGQLLSAADLWVFVTTANRYADAVPWELLLDAAARDITVAVVLDRVPDGVQAEVGADLRGMLERQGLSETQLFVVTETALGTGGMLPAGAVDPLRDWLRAIATDAGSRSEVARRTLNGVVRQLAGTVEGLVQAEEDQRRAAARLTGDVDSAYGQALQEVLSATQDGTLLRGEVLSRWQDFVGTGEFFRSLESGIGRLRDRLTSFLTGRPAPPEEVETALETGLHAVLVEQAAAAAEEAEQRWRQDAAGRGLVQGRDLAALPEDFTERAAGEIRGWQQDLIQLIHQEGAGKRTMARISALGVNGVAVTLMIVSFASTGGLLGIEVGIAGGTAVVAQKLLESIFGEDAVRRLARRSHQNLVGRVTDLLESEAGRFTRLLDEVPDEQASAQLQALVPALRRLAGRREG
;
A
#
# COMPACT_ATOMS: atom_id res chain seq x y z
N MET A 1 -3.55 -50.18 33.63
CA MET A 1 -3.76 -48.72 33.79
C MET A 1 -2.98 -47.94 32.70
N GLY A 2 -3.12 -48.27 31.42
CA GLY A 2 -2.33 -47.71 30.32
C GLY A 2 -3.14 -47.20 29.11
N CYS A 3 -4.47 -47.13 29.20
CA CYS A 3 -5.32 -46.80 28.04
C CYS A 3 -5.99 -45.41 28.12
N VAL A 4 -5.83 -44.65 29.19
CA VAL A 4 -6.51 -43.33 29.38
C VAL A 4 -5.61 -42.18 28.92
N SER A 5 -4.28 -42.30 28.98
CA SER A 5 -3.36 -41.21 28.60
C SER A 5 -3.30 -40.95 27.09
N THR A 6 -3.42 -41.99 26.25
CA THR A 6 -3.31 -41.86 24.78
C THR A 6 -4.51 -41.16 24.12
N THR A 7 -5.71 -41.23 24.74
CA THR A 7 -6.93 -40.57 24.21
C THR A 7 -6.96 -39.09 24.59
N GLU A 8 -6.45 -38.69 25.75
CA GLU A 8 -6.37 -37.29 26.18
C GLU A 8 -5.30 -36.53 25.40
N ASP A 9 -4.13 -37.14 25.14
CA ASP A 9 -3.07 -36.53 24.32
C ASP A 9 -3.51 -36.34 22.85
N SER A 10 -4.22 -37.32 22.28
CA SER A 10 -4.77 -37.22 20.92
C SER A 10 -5.83 -36.12 20.81
N ALA A 11 -6.70 -35.98 21.81
CA ALA A 11 -7.72 -34.92 21.83
C ALA A 11 -7.11 -33.52 22.06
N SER A 12 -6.00 -33.43 22.78
CA SER A 12 -5.24 -32.17 22.99
C SER A 12 -4.53 -31.74 21.69
N ALA A 13 -3.86 -32.67 21.02
CA ALA A 13 -3.20 -32.41 19.73
C ALA A 13 -4.20 -32.00 18.64
N ALA A 14 -5.37 -32.64 18.58
CA ALA A 14 -6.42 -32.27 17.62
C ALA A 14 -6.98 -30.86 17.88
N ARG A 15 -7.16 -30.48 19.15
CA ARG A 15 -7.57 -29.09 19.51
C ARG A 15 -6.50 -28.08 19.14
N GLY A 16 -5.22 -28.35 19.41
CA GLY A 16 -4.12 -27.48 19.05
C GLY A 16 -3.99 -27.27 17.53
N ALA A 17 -4.24 -28.34 16.75
CA ALA A 17 -4.25 -28.23 15.29
C ALA A 17 -5.43 -27.40 14.77
N ALA A 18 -6.63 -27.54 15.36
CA ALA A 18 -7.80 -26.75 14.99
C ALA A 18 -7.60 -25.25 15.29
N GLU A 19 -7.04 -24.90 16.49
CA GLU A 19 -6.68 -23.52 16.83
C GLU A 19 -5.64 -22.92 15.89
N ALA A 20 -4.65 -23.73 15.46
CA ALA A 20 -3.65 -23.30 14.50
C ALA A 20 -4.27 -23.01 13.12
N VAL A 21 -5.17 -23.89 12.65
CA VAL A 21 -5.88 -23.71 11.37
C VAL A 21 -6.74 -22.44 11.41
N ASP A 22 -7.43 -22.15 12.51
CA ASP A 22 -8.24 -20.93 12.66
C ASP A 22 -7.36 -19.67 12.61
N LEU A 23 -6.29 -19.63 13.41
CA LEU A 23 -5.31 -18.53 13.43
C LEU A 23 -4.72 -18.27 12.04
N LEU A 24 -4.27 -19.33 11.36
CA LEU A 24 -3.61 -19.22 10.06
C LEU A 24 -4.60 -18.89 8.93
N SER A 25 -5.84 -19.34 9.04
CA SER A 25 -6.90 -18.97 8.10
C SER A 25 -7.26 -17.49 8.24
N ARG A 26 -7.30 -16.98 9.46
CA ARG A 26 -7.48 -15.55 9.72
C ARG A 26 -6.30 -14.72 9.19
N LEU A 27 -5.06 -15.18 9.42
CA LEU A 27 -3.87 -14.54 8.85
C LEU A 27 -3.96 -14.45 7.33
N ARG A 28 -4.33 -15.55 6.67
CA ARG A 28 -4.48 -15.61 5.21
C ARG A 28 -5.47 -14.55 4.69
N LEU A 29 -6.63 -14.39 5.34
CA LEU A 29 -7.63 -13.39 4.97
C LEU A 29 -7.07 -11.97 5.11
N LEU A 30 -6.44 -11.66 6.24
CA LEU A 30 -5.85 -10.34 6.47
C LEU A 30 -4.73 -10.03 5.48
N LEU A 31 -3.88 -11.01 5.14
CA LEU A 31 -2.85 -10.84 4.12
C LEU A 31 -3.42 -10.53 2.73
N GLN A 32 -4.62 -11.02 2.41
CA GLN A 32 -5.29 -10.69 1.15
C GLN A 32 -5.85 -9.26 1.12
N GLU A 33 -6.15 -8.69 2.27
CA GLU A 33 -6.66 -7.32 2.43
C GLU A 33 -5.54 -6.26 2.45
N VAL A 34 -4.28 -6.65 2.68
CA VAL A 34 -3.13 -5.73 2.65
C VAL A 34 -3.03 -5.05 1.28
N SER A 35 -2.95 -3.73 1.29
CA SER A 35 -2.81 -2.89 0.09
C SER A 35 -1.61 -1.96 0.22
N LEU A 36 -0.76 -1.90 -0.81
CA LEU A 36 0.43 -1.07 -0.87
C LEU A 36 0.41 -0.22 -2.15
N PRO A 37 -0.55 0.74 -2.27
CA PRO A 37 -0.82 1.42 -3.54
C PRO A 37 0.26 2.43 -3.94
N LEU A 38 1.05 2.95 -2.98
CA LEU A 38 2.07 3.96 -3.27
C LEU A 38 3.38 3.31 -3.69
N GLY A 39 3.97 3.79 -4.78
CA GLY A 39 5.23 3.32 -5.33
C GLY A 39 6.46 3.82 -4.56
N ILE A 40 6.55 3.52 -3.26
CA ILE A 40 7.68 3.84 -2.40
C ILE A 40 8.72 2.71 -2.38
N ASP A 41 9.92 3.02 -1.92
CA ASP A 41 10.99 2.03 -1.78
C ASP A 41 10.53 0.87 -0.90
N GLY A 42 10.79 -0.36 -1.35
CA GLY A 42 10.40 -1.58 -0.63
C GLY A 42 8.97 -2.07 -0.90
N ALA A 43 8.05 -1.25 -1.43
CA ALA A 43 6.65 -1.64 -1.64
C ALA A 43 6.51 -2.85 -2.58
N ALA A 44 7.27 -2.90 -3.68
CA ALA A 44 7.24 -4.03 -4.61
C ALA A 44 7.76 -5.33 -3.96
N GLY A 45 8.78 -5.23 -3.10
CA GLY A 45 9.29 -6.36 -2.31
C GLY A 45 8.25 -6.87 -1.32
N ALA A 46 7.65 -5.97 -0.54
CA ALA A 46 6.60 -6.30 0.42
C ALA A 46 5.37 -6.94 -0.25
N GLU A 47 4.97 -6.46 -1.43
CA GLU A 47 3.89 -7.07 -2.21
C GLU A 47 4.26 -8.48 -2.72
N SER A 48 5.52 -8.70 -3.10
CA SER A 48 6.02 -10.04 -3.45
C SER A 48 5.99 -10.98 -2.25
N ASP A 49 6.45 -10.51 -1.08
CA ASP A 49 6.47 -11.28 0.18
C ASP A 49 5.04 -11.61 0.64
N ARG A 50 4.10 -10.67 0.49
CA ARG A 50 2.68 -10.88 0.78
C ARG A 50 2.10 -12.02 -0.05
N ARG A 51 2.33 -12.01 -1.37
CA ARG A 51 1.85 -13.08 -2.27
C ARG A 51 2.47 -14.42 -1.91
N ALA A 52 3.78 -14.45 -1.72
CA ALA A 52 4.50 -15.67 -1.33
C ALA A 52 3.97 -16.25 -0.01
N ALA A 53 3.64 -15.39 0.98
CA ALA A 53 3.06 -15.81 2.25
C ALA A 53 1.65 -16.42 2.07
N VAL A 54 0.80 -15.82 1.23
CA VAL A 54 -0.53 -16.37 0.91
C VAL A 54 -0.41 -17.72 0.21
N ASP A 55 0.44 -17.82 -0.82
CA ASP A 55 0.67 -19.04 -1.55
C ASP A 55 1.20 -20.15 -0.62
N GLN A 56 2.13 -19.83 0.28
CA GLN A 56 2.68 -20.78 1.24
C GLN A 56 1.63 -21.25 2.27
N LEU A 57 0.74 -20.36 2.71
CA LEU A 57 -0.39 -20.75 3.56
C LEU A 57 -1.32 -21.73 2.84
N ASP A 58 -1.62 -21.47 1.57
CA ASP A 58 -2.55 -22.28 0.78
C ASP A 58 -1.95 -23.61 0.32
N ASP A 59 -0.70 -23.60 -0.16
CA ASP A 59 -0.06 -24.77 -0.75
C ASP A 59 0.50 -25.75 0.28
N TYR A 60 0.90 -25.25 1.45
CA TYR A 60 1.59 -26.09 2.44
C TYR A 60 1.01 -26.00 3.85
N VAL A 61 0.96 -24.79 4.45
CA VAL A 61 0.77 -24.66 5.90
C VAL A 61 -0.61 -25.12 6.33
N LEU A 62 -1.68 -24.61 5.72
CA LEU A 62 -3.06 -24.97 6.04
C LEU A 62 -3.38 -26.45 5.70
N PRO A 63 -3.02 -26.99 4.52
CA PRO A 63 -3.18 -28.41 4.24
C PRO A 63 -2.42 -29.29 5.23
N ARG A 64 -1.21 -28.91 5.62
CA ARG A 64 -0.37 -29.71 6.50
C ARG A 64 -0.88 -29.75 7.94
N TYR A 65 -1.34 -28.62 8.49
CA TYR A 65 -1.99 -28.59 9.82
C TYR A 65 -3.29 -29.39 9.86
N ARG A 66 -4.03 -29.46 8.73
CA ARG A 66 -5.24 -30.30 8.62
C ARG A 66 -4.95 -31.80 8.50
N SER A 67 -3.70 -32.18 8.20
CA SER A 67 -3.30 -33.55 7.87
C SER A 67 -1.85 -33.80 8.30
N LEU A 68 -1.58 -33.74 9.60
CA LEU A 68 -0.23 -33.97 10.17
C LEU A 68 0.27 -35.39 9.95
N ASP A 69 -0.63 -36.35 9.77
CA ASP A 69 -0.38 -37.77 9.48
C ASP A 69 -0.19 -38.09 7.98
N ALA A 70 -0.34 -37.07 7.12
CA ALA A 70 -0.14 -37.26 5.67
C ALA A 70 1.29 -37.73 5.35
N PRO A 71 1.50 -38.46 4.24
CA PRO A 71 2.84 -38.78 3.76
C PRO A 71 3.71 -37.52 3.61
N LEU A 72 5.01 -37.69 3.90
CA LEU A 72 5.99 -36.64 3.67
C LEU A 72 6.18 -36.39 2.18
N LEU A 73 6.29 -35.13 1.81
CA LEU A 73 6.66 -34.72 0.46
C LEU A 73 8.16 -34.36 0.41
N ALA A 74 8.95 -35.25 -0.19
CA ALA A 74 10.36 -35.01 -0.48
C ALA A 74 10.49 -34.38 -1.88
N VAL A 75 10.97 -33.15 -1.97
CA VAL A 75 11.20 -32.48 -3.26
C VAL A 75 12.66 -32.61 -3.65
N VAL A 76 12.91 -33.17 -4.84
CA VAL A 76 14.24 -33.28 -5.43
C VAL A 76 14.50 -32.04 -6.27
N GLY A 77 15.34 -31.14 -5.74
CA GLY A 77 15.71 -29.88 -6.37
C GLY A 77 17.20 -29.82 -6.71
N GLY A 78 17.60 -28.88 -7.54
CA GLY A 78 19.01 -28.68 -7.89
C GLY A 78 19.18 -28.06 -9.26
N SER A 79 20.44 -27.71 -9.60
CA SER A 79 20.79 -27.05 -10.85
C SER A 79 20.49 -27.89 -12.08
N THR A 80 20.40 -27.20 -13.22
CA THR A 80 20.26 -27.83 -14.54
C THR A 80 21.39 -28.82 -14.78
N GLY A 81 21.02 -30.07 -15.09
CA GLY A 81 21.98 -31.12 -15.36
C GLY A 81 22.71 -31.69 -14.15
N ALA A 82 22.26 -31.37 -12.91
CA ALA A 82 22.82 -31.94 -11.68
C ALA A 82 22.53 -33.44 -11.47
N GLY A 83 21.67 -34.05 -12.29
CA GLY A 83 21.34 -35.46 -12.19
C GLY A 83 20.05 -35.79 -11.43
N LYS A 84 19.16 -34.83 -11.18
CA LYS A 84 17.90 -34.99 -10.42
C LYS A 84 17.06 -36.18 -10.89
N SER A 85 16.66 -36.18 -12.16
CA SER A 85 15.83 -37.27 -12.74
C SER A 85 16.57 -38.60 -12.78
N THR A 86 17.90 -38.62 -12.96
CA THR A 86 18.72 -39.83 -12.84
C THR A 86 18.72 -40.38 -11.42
N LEU A 87 18.83 -39.48 -10.41
CA LEU A 87 18.73 -39.83 -9.00
C LEU A 87 17.36 -40.41 -8.67
N VAL A 88 16.27 -39.75 -9.10
CA VAL A 88 14.90 -40.22 -8.87
C VAL A 88 14.69 -41.60 -9.49
N ASN A 89 15.11 -41.83 -10.72
CA ASN A 89 15.07 -43.16 -11.35
C ASN A 89 15.86 -44.20 -10.56
N ALA A 90 17.05 -43.84 -10.07
CA ALA A 90 17.87 -44.76 -9.27
C ALA A 90 17.23 -45.08 -7.90
N LEU A 91 16.50 -44.15 -7.28
CA LEU A 91 15.78 -44.38 -6.02
C LEU A 91 14.69 -45.43 -6.17
N VAL A 92 13.99 -45.47 -7.30
CA VAL A 92 12.92 -46.43 -7.58
C VAL A 92 13.41 -47.67 -8.32
N GLY A 93 14.60 -47.65 -8.90
CA GLY A 93 15.24 -48.78 -9.55
C GLY A 93 14.88 -49.01 -11.03
N HIS A 94 14.08 -48.11 -11.62
CA HIS A 94 13.73 -48.16 -13.05
C HIS A 94 13.40 -46.75 -13.58
N PRO A 95 13.41 -46.52 -14.91
CA PRO A 95 13.14 -45.23 -15.50
C PRO A 95 11.67 -44.81 -15.31
N VAL A 96 11.38 -43.79 -14.52
CA VAL A 96 10.07 -43.17 -14.31
C VAL A 96 10.04 -41.74 -14.76
N THR A 97 11.20 -41.09 -14.85
CA THR A 97 11.39 -39.73 -15.37
C THR A 97 12.37 -39.76 -16.53
N ARG A 98 12.25 -38.82 -17.47
CA ARG A 98 13.19 -38.72 -18.60
C ARG A 98 14.47 -38.04 -18.15
N ALA A 99 15.56 -38.77 -18.10
CA ALA A 99 16.91 -38.25 -18.03
C ALA A 99 17.44 -38.04 -19.46
N GLY A 100 17.67 -36.85 -19.93
CA GLY A 100 18.10 -36.57 -21.30
C GLY A 100 19.12 -35.47 -21.45
N ALA A 101 19.86 -35.47 -22.58
CA ALA A 101 20.88 -34.47 -22.91
C ALA A 101 20.30 -33.20 -23.55
N ILE A 102 19.03 -33.19 -23.98
CA ILE A 102 18.35 -32.05 -24.61
C ILE A 102 17.68 -31.23 -23.51
N ARG A 103 18.02 -29.95 -23.37
CA ARG A 103 17.59 -29.05 -22.28
C ARG A 103 16.55 -28.04 -22.75
N PRO A 104 15.56 -27.63 -21.89
CA PRO A 104 15.28 -28.12 -20.53
C PRO A 104 14.58 -29.49 -20.55
N THR A 105 15.01 -30.41 -19.67
CA THR A 105 14.54 -31.80 -19.66
C THR A 105 13.24 -32.02 -18.90
N THR A 106 12.97 -31.20 -17.84
CA THR A 106 11.80 -31.38 -16.98
C THR A 106 11.06 -30.05 -16.89
N ARG A 107 9.98 -29.87 -17.65
CA ARG A 107 9.06 -28.71 -17.54
C ARG A 107 7.88 -29.01 -16.65
N GLN A 108 7.53 -30.28 -16.46
CA GLN A 108 6.38 -30.77 -15.74
C GLN A 108 6.84 -31.57 -14.52
N PRO A 109 6.47 -31.18 -13.28
CA PRO A 109 6.84 -31.92 -12.08
C PRO A 109 6.18 -33.29 -12.06
N ILE A 110 6.94 -34.29 -11.61
CA ILE A 110 6.48 -35.68 -11.49
C ILE A 110 6.46 -36.08 -10.02
N LEU A 111 5.27 -36.40 -9.51
CA LEU A 111 5.07 -36.87 -8.15
C LEU A 111 4.98 -38.41 -8.13
N LEU A 112 5.95 -39.05 -7.51
CA LEU A 112 5.97 -40.46 -7.26
C LEU A 112 5.43 -40.73 -5.86
N HIS A 113 4.49 -41.65 -5.70
CA HIS A 113 3.91 -42.00 -4.41
C HIS A 113 3.64 -43.50 -4.29
N HIS A 114 3.68 -44.04 -3.08
CA HIS A 114 3.26 -45.40 -2.85
C HIS A 114 1.77 -45.59 -3.23
N PRO A 115 1.35 -46.72 -3.85
CA PRO A 115 -0.06 -46.94 -4.24
C PRO A 115 -1.04 -46.80 -3.09
N GLY A 116 -0.66 -47.18 -1.87
CA GLY A 116 -1.47 -47.02 -0.66
C GLY A 116 -1.74 -45.54 -0.25
N ASP A 117 -0.89 -44.61 -0.69
CA ASP A 117 -0.98 -43.18 -0.37
C ASP A 117 -1.70 -42.37 -1.46
N ALA A 118 -2.19 -43.03 -2.51
CA ALA A 118 -2.83 -42.35 -3.65
C ALA A 118 -3.96 -41.39 -3.24
N GLY A 119 -4.71 -41.70 -2.19
CA GLY A 119 -5.80 -40.85 -1.67
C GLY A 119 -5.36 -39.49 -1.20
N TRP A 120 -4.09 -39.30 -0.80
CA TRP A 120 -3.54 -38.02 -0.37
C TRP A 120 -3.23 -37.09 -1.53
N PHE A 121 -2.79 -37.65 -2.67
CA PHE A 121 -2.25 -36.87 -3.80
C PHE A 121 -3.25 -36.75 -4.97
N THR A 122 -4.27 -37.58 -5.04
CA THR A 122 -5.32 -37.53 -6.07
C THR A 122 -6.31 -36.38 -5.86
N THR A 123 -6.37 -35.82 -4.65
CA THR A 123 -7.20 -34.67 -4.30
C THR A 123 -6.32 -33.40 -4.20
N PRO A 124 -6.88 -32.20 -4.29
CA PRO A 124 -6.12 -30.94 -4.18
C PRO A 124 -5.72 -30.60 -2.74
N ARG A 125 -5.19 -31.60 -1.99
CA ARG A 125 -4.70 -31.42 -0.62
C ARG A 125 -3.24 -30.96 -0.55
N VAL A 126 -2.45 -31.34 -1.55
CA VAL A 126 -1.04 -30.99 -1.69
C VAL A 126 -0.91 -30.27 -3.02
N LEU A 127 -0.30 -29.09 -3.06
CA LEU A 127 -0.19 -28.25 -4.25
C LEU A 127 -1.56 -28.02 -4.94
N PRO A 128 -2.54 -27.39 -4.27
CA PRO A 128 -3.93 -27.28 -4.73
C PRO A 128 -4.09 -26.56 -6.08
N HIS A 129 -3.16 -25.68 -6.43
CA HIS A 129 -3.20 -24.91 -7.68
C HIS A 129 -2.75 -25.67 -8.91
N LEU A 130 -2.14 -26.87 -8.74
CA LEU A 130 -1.70 -27.67 -9.87
C LEU A 130 -2.80 -28.65 -10.32
N SER A 131 -3.08 -28.67 -11.61
CA SER A 131 -3.92 -29.70 -12.20
C SER A 131 -3.20 -31.05 -12.12
N ARG A 132 -3.95 -32.16 -12.02
CA ARG A 132 -3.39 -33.51 -11.84
C ARG A 132 -3.61 -34.34 -13.07
N THR A 133 -2.52 -34.91 -13.57
CA THR A 133 -2.56 -35.87 -14.69
C THR A 133 -2.03 -37.20 -14.21
N ARG A 134 -2.72 -38.30 -14.51
CA ARG A 134 -2.25 -39.67 -14.24
C ARG A 134 -1.47 -40.17 -15.45
N GLY A 135 -0.23 -40.61 -15.24
CA GLY A 135 0.60 -41.16 -16.31
C GLY A 135 1.45 -42.34 -15.84
N GLN A 136 1.80 -43.23 -16.75
CA GLN A 136 2.78 -44.31 -16.49
C GLN A 136 4.20 -43.91 -16.91
N SER A 137 4.34 -42.90 -17.72
CA SER A 137 5.61 -42.26 -18.14
C SER A 137 5.27 -40.88 -18.67
N ALA A 138 5.98 -39.89 -18.20
CA ALA A 138 5.73 -38.53 -18.64
C ALA A 138 6.17 -38.34 -20.09
N ASP A 139 5.24 -38.38 -21.02
CA ASP A 139 5.37 -37.61 -22.23
C ASP A 139 5.00 -36.15 -21.88
N PRO A 140 5.95 -35.25 -21.75
CA PRO A 140 5.64 -33.87 -21.40
C PRO A 140 4.80 -33.26 -22.52
N ASP A 141 3.58 -32.88 -22.19
CA ASP A 141 2.81 -31.98 -23.05
C ASP A 141 3.41 -30.57 -22.87
N PRO A 142 4.02 -29.98 -23.91
CA PRO A 142 4.60 -28.64 -23.81
C PRO A 142 3.59 -27.55 -23.44
N ALA A 143 2.29 -27.82 -23.62
CA ALA A 143 1.22 -26.88 -23.31
C ALA A 143 0.70 -26.99 -21.85
N ALA A 144 1.17 -27.96 -21.07
CA ALA A 144 0.65 -28.26 -19.71
C ALA A 144 1.53 -27.66 -18.59
N SER A 145 2.07 -26.45 -18.78
CA SER A 145 2.65 -25.67 -17.69
C SER A 145 1.60 -25.50 -16.58
N GLY A 146 1.95 -25.93 -15.34
CA GLY A 146 1.01 -25.89 -14.19
C GLY A 146 0.26 -27.19 -13.92
N SER A 147 0.67 -28.33 -14.51
CA SER A 147 0.14 -29.65 -14.18
C SER A 147 1.17 -30.54 -13.47
N LEU A 148 0.69 -31.36 -12.52
CA LEU A 148 1.44 -32.35 -11.76
C LEU A 148 1.16 -33.75 -12.32
N VAL A 149 2.21 -34.44 -12.77
CA VAL A 149 2.09 -35.84 -13.22
C VAL A 149 2.22 -36.76 -12.02
N MET A 150 1.22 -37.57 -11.77
CA MET A 150 1.21 -38.49 -10.65
C MET A 150 1.49 -39.93 -11.12
N VAL A 151 2.48 -40.56 -10.48
CA VAL A 151 2.90 -41.94 -10.77
C VAL A 151 2.84 -42.76 -9.48
N ALA A 152 2.05 -43.84 -9.52
CA ALA A 152 2.03 -44.80 -8.42
C ALA A 152 3.27 -45.71 -8.50
N GLU A 153 4.10 -45.71 -7.45
CA GLU A 153 5.41 -46.38 -7.43
C GLU A 153 5.55 -47.27 -6.19
N PRO A 154 5.37 -48.63 -6.37
CA PRO A 154 5.46 -49.57 -5.25
C PRO A 154 6.84 -49.68 -4.60
N ALA A 155 7.91 -49.26 -5.28
CA ALA A 155 9.27 -49.29 -4.74
C ALA A 155 9.49 -48.22 -3.65
N LEU A 156 8.66 -47.16 -3.62
CA LEU A 156 8.68 -46.19 -2.53
C LEU A 156 8.00 -46.75 -1.26
N PRO A 157 8.50 -46.41 -0.07
CA PRO A 157 7.81 -46.77 1.16
C PRO A 157 6.50 -45.99 1.30
N ALA A 158 5.48 -46.60 1.91
CA ALA A 158 4.29 -45.86 2.34
C ALA A 158 4.68 -44.77 3.35
N GLY A 159 4.02 -43.62 3.24
CA GLY A 159 4.35 -42.44 4.07
C GLY A 159 5.38 -41.48 3.45
N LEU A 160 5.82 -41.72 2.21
CA LEU A 160 6.72 -40.85 1.46
C LEU A 160 6.25 -40.66 0.02
N ALA A 161 6.23 -39.45 -0.44
CA ALA A 161 6.17 -39.12 -1.86
C ALA A 161 7.45 -38.35 -2.27
N VAL A 162 7.89 -38.60 -3.52
CA VAL A 162 9.07 -37.94 -4.10
C VAL A 162 8.64 -37.14 -5.31
N LEU A 163 8.95 -35.85 -5.31
CA LEU A 163 8.65 -34.92 -6.39
C LEU A 163 9.94 -34.57 -7.16
N ASP A 164 10.00 -34.96 -8.43
CA ASP A 164 11.06 -34.47 -9.36
C ASP A 164 10.69 -33.08 -9.84
N ALA A 165 11.39 -32.06 -9.30
CA ALA A 165 11.13 -30.66 -9.59
C ALA A 165 11.89 -30.16 -10.84
N PRO A 166 11.36 -29.15 -11.55
CA PRO A 166 12.09 -28.44 -12.61
C PRO A 166 13.41 -27.84 -12.09
N ASP A 167 14.25 -27.42 -13.05
CA ASP A 167 15.55 -26.82 -12.75
C ASP A 167 15.41 -25.46 -12.04
N ILE A 168 16.10 -25.30 -10.90
CA ILE A 168 16.05 -24.08 -10.07
C ILE A 168 16.88 -22.91 -10.63
N ASP A 169 17.85 -23.18 -11.50
CA ASP A 169 18.69 -22.21 -12.20
C ASP A 169 18.27 -22.03 -13.67
N SER A 170 17.00 -22.29 -13.97
CA SER A 170 16.45 -22.07 -15.32
C SER A 170 16.62 -20.61 -15.75
N VAL A 171 16.92 -20.40 -17.04
CA VAL A 171 16.98 -19.06 -17.64
C VAL A 171 15.59 -18.38 -17.67
N GLU A 172 14.53 -19.19 -17.67
CA GLU A 172 13.14 -18.73 -17.65
C GLU A 172 12.72 -18.40 -16.20
N ASP A 173 12.37 -17.15 -15.92
CA ASP A 173 11.95 -16.67 -14.60
C ASP A 173 10.71 -17.41 -14.06
N GLU A 174 9.82 -17.82 -14.95
CA GLU A 174 8.62 -18.58 -14.61
C GLU A 174 8.97 -19.95 -14.04
N ASN A 175 9.92 -20.66 -14.64
CA ASN A 175 10.38 -21.97 -14.15
C ASN A 175 11.10 -21.86 -12.80
N ARG A 176 11.87 -20.80 -12.58
CA ARG A 176 12.52 -20.57 -11.27
C ARG A 176 11.49 -20.31 -10.17
N ARG A 177 10.49 -19.47 -10.44
CA ARG A 177 9.39 -19.21 -9.49
C ARG A 177 8.61 -20.47 -9.19
N PHE A 178 8.30 -21.26 -10.22
CA PHE A 178 7.59 -22.50 -10.07
C PHE A 178 8.38 -23.55 -9.26
N ALA A 179 9.69 -23.70 -9.53
CA ALA A 179 10.55 -24.57 -8.72
C ALA A 179 10.59 -24.10 -7.25
N GLY A 180 10.69 -22.79 -7.00
CA GLY A 180 10.62 -22.21 -5.66
C GLY A 180 9.29 -22.52 -4.94
N GLN A 181 8.16 -22.44 -5.65
CA GLN A 181 6.84 -22.79 -5.12
C GLN A 181 6.76 -24.28 -4.74
N LEU A 182 7.26 -25.18 -5.58
CA LEU A 182 7.31 -26.62 -5.28
C LEU A 182 8.17 -26.93 -4.04
N LEU A 183 9.33 -26.25 -3.93
CA LEU A 183 10.20 -26.38 -2.78
C LEU A 183 9.55 -25.82 -1.50
N SER A 184 8.73 -24.77 -1.62
CA SER A 184 8.00 -24.20 -0.47
C SER A 184 6.93 -25.13 0.09
N ALA A 185 6.44 -26.07 -0.70
CA ALA A 185 5.45 -27.07 -0.30
C ALA A 185 6.08 -28.39 0.22
N ALA A 186 7.42 -28.47 0.31
CA ALA A 186 8.13 -29.66 0.73
C ALA A 186 8.22 -29.80 2.25
N ASP A 187 8.05 -31.01 2.75
CA ASP A 187 8.42 -31.38 4.12
C ASP A 187 9.94 -31.61 4.24
N LEU A 188 10.56 -32.07 3.16
CA LEU A 188 11.95 -32.49 3.07
C LEU A 188 12.52 -32.11 1.71
N TRP A 189 13.75 -31.58 1.68
CA TRP A 189 14.48 -31.29 0.43
C TRP A 189 15.59 -32.30 0.20
N VAL A 190 15.64 -32.85 -1.00
CA VAL A 190 16.80 -33.58 -1.53
C VAL A 190 17.46 -32.68 -2.56
N PHE A 191 18.49 -31.99 -2.13
CA PHE A 191 19.21 -31.01 -2.95
C PHE A 191 20.34 -31.70 -3.73
N VAL A 192 20.28 -31.69 -5.06
CA VAL A 192 21.25 -32.36 -5.92
C VAL A 192 22.20 -31.34 -6.55
N THR A 193 23.48 -31.54 -6.32
CA THR A 193 24.56 -30.75 -6.94
C THR A 193 25.68 -31.66 -7.45
N THR A 194 26.66 -31.11 -8.14
CA THR A 194 27.81 -31.88 -8.66
C THR A 194 29.12 -31.37 -8.11
N ALA A 195 30.17 -32.17 -8.18
CA ALA A 195 31.51 -31.79 -7.76
C ALA A 195 32.04 -30.50 -8.43
N ASN A 196 31.50 -30.13 -9.62
CA ASN A 196 31.89 -28.92 -10.35
C ASN A 196 31.03 -27.70 -10.05
N ARG A 197 29.87 -27.86 -9.36
CA ARG A 197 28.86 -26.79 -9.18
C ARG A 197 28.36 -26.63 -7.75
N TYR A 198 28.92 -27.36 -6.77
CA TYR A 198 28.45 -27.31 -5.38
C TYR A 198 28.66 -25.95 -4.71
N ALA A 199 29.54 -25.10 -5.26
CA ALA A 199 29.79 -23.75 -4.75
C ALA A 199 29.06 -22.64 -5.53
N ASP A 200 28.15 -22.98 -6.45
CA ASP A 200 27.37 -21.98 -7.22
C ASP A 200 26.44 -21.19 -6.29
N ALA A 201 26.34 -19.87 -6.50
CA ALA A 201 25.61 -18.95 -5.60
C ALA A 201 24.10 -19.25 -5.54
N VAL A 202 23.44 -19.44 -6.68
CA VAL A 202 21.98 -19.67 -6.74
C VAL A 202 21.51 -20.88 -5.92
N PRO A 203 22.15 -22.04 -6.01
CA PRO A 203 21.88 -23.16 -5.14
C PRO A 203 22.03 -22.87 -3.64
N TRP A 204 23.05 -22.07 -3.29
CA TRP A 204 23.29 -21.71 -1.90
C TRP A 204 22.21 -20.80 -1.31
N GLU A 205 21.68 -19.85 -2.07
CA GLU A 205 20.56 -19.01 -1.64
C GLU A 205 19.35 -19.85 -1.24
N LEU A 206 19.02 -20.87 -2.01
CA LEU A 206 17.92 -21.78 -1.70
C LEU A 206 18.20 -22.67 -0.48
N LEU A 207 19.43 -23.13 -0.30
CA LEU A 207 19.81 -23.90 0.91
C LEU A 207 19.71 -23.03 2.17
N LEU A 208 20.09 -21.75 2.10
CA LEU A 208 19.95 -20.82 3.20
C LEU A 208 18.48 -20.51 3.51
N ASP A 209 17.64 -20.40 2.49
CA ASP A 209 16.20 -20.24 2.68
C ASP A 209 15.58 -21.48 3.36
N ALA A 210 15.99 -22.69 2.96
CA ALA A 210 15.60 -23.92 3.63
C ALA A 210 16.04 -23.97 5.09
N ALA A 211 17.25 -23.51 5.39
CA ALA A 211 17.75 -23.41 6.76
C ALA A 211 16.93 -22.43 7.59
N ALA A 212 16.60 -21.27 7.04
CA ALA A 212 15.76 -20.26 7.70
C ALA A 212 14.37 -20.80 8.06
N ARG A 213 13.85 -21.71 7.26
CA ARG A 213 12.58 -22.40 7.47
C ARG A 213 12.69 -23.67 8.34
N ASP A 214 13.88 -24.02 8.80
CA ASP A 214 14.15 -25.25 9.56
C ASP A 214 13.72 -26.53 8.82
N ILE A 215 13.76 -26.51 7.47
CA ILE A 215 13.40 -27.65 6.63
C ILE A 215 14.49 -28.72 6.75
N THR A 216 14.07 -29.98 6.82
CA THR A 216 15.01 -31.10 6.76
C THR A 216 15.61 -31.19 5.35
N VAL A 217 16.95 -31.04 5.24
CA VAL A 217 17.66 -31.05 3.97
C VAL A 217 18.60 -32.25 3.90
N ALA A 218 18.58 -32.96 2.76
CA ALA A 218 19.63 -33.88 2.34
C ALA A 218 20.34 -33.29 1.12
N VAL A 219 21.67 -33.24 1.14
CA VAL A 219 22.47 -32.81 -0.01
C VAL A 219 23.06 -34.05 -0.68
N VAL A 220 22.84 -34.19 -1.98
CA VAL A 220 23.44 -35.23 -2.81
C VAL A 220 24.49 -34.60 -3.71
N LEU A 221 25.74 -34.93 -3.44
CA LEU A 221 26.88 -34.54 -4.24
C LEU A 221 27.12 -35.61 -5.32
N ASP A 222 26.61 -35.37 -6.52
CA ASP A 222 26.66 -36.30 -7.66
C ASP A 222 27.91 -36.07 -8.52
N ARG A 223 28.30 -37.08 -9.29
CA ARG A 223 29.43 -37.07 -10.24
C ARG A 223 30.76 -36.68 -9.57
N VAL A 224 31.02 -37.23 -8.42
CA VAL A 224 32.32 -37.02 -7.78
C VAL A 224 33.34 -37.94 -8.41
N PRO A 225 34.45 -37.44 -8.96
CA PRO A 225 35.49 -38.28 -9.54
C PRO A 225 36.02 -39.32 -8.52
N ASP A 226 36.39 -40.48 -9.02
CA ASP A 226 36.91 -41.53 -8.17
C ASP A 226 38.22 -41.11 -7.49
N GLY A 227 38.39 -41.43 -6.24
CA GLY A 227 39.57 -41.13 -5.42
C GLY A 227 39.54 -39.78 -4.68
N VAL A 228 38.61 -38.86 -5.02
CA VAL A 228 38.51 -37.53 -4.35
C VAL A 228 37.23 -37.31 -3.52
N GLN A 229 36.44 -38.39 -3.35
CA GLN A 229 35.12 -38.28 -2.67
C GLN A 229 35.25 -37.77 -1.23
N ALA A 230 36.28 -38.20 -0.50
CA ALA A 230 36.50 -37.76 0.87
C ALA A 230 36.87 -36.28 0.97
N GLU A 231 37.71 -35.80 0.04
CA GLU A 231 38.18 -34.41 -0.02
C GLU A 231 37.04 -33.46 -0.36
N VAL A 232 36.35 -33.68 -1.49
CA VAL A 232 35.25 -32.82 -1.94
C VAL A 232 34.05 -32.89 -0.98
N GLY A 233 33.79 -34.08 -0.42
CA GLY A 233 32.75 -34.23 0.60
C GLY A 233 33.05 -33.49 1.91
N ALA A 234 34.34 -33.47 2.33
CA ALA A 234 34.76 -32.73 3.52
C ALA A 234 34.70 -31.20 3.28
N ASP A 235 35.08 -30.72 2.09
CA ASP A 235 34.99 -29.30 1.75
C ASP A 235 33.54 -28.81 1.76
N LEU A 236 32.64 -29.53 1.09
CA LEU A 236 31.20 -29.20 1.08
C LEU A 236 30.60 -29.25 2.50
N ARG A 237 30.98 -30.24 3.33
CA ARG A 237 30.54 -30.30 4.73
C ARG A 237 31.02 -29.09 5.51
N GLY A 238 32.28 -28.67 5.35
CA GLY A 238 32.77 -27.46 5.96
C GLY A 238 32.09 -26.19 5.49
N MET A 239 31.64 -26.12 4.21
CA MET A 239 30.82 -25.01 3.71
C MET A 239 29.43 -25.00 4.38
N LEU A 240 28.76 -26.16 4.46
CA LEU A 240 27.45 -26.31 5.13
C LEU A 240 27.52 -25.91 6.61
N GLU A 241 28.56 -26.34 7.34
CA GLU A 241 28.77 -25.97 8.74
C GLU A 241 28.94 -24.47 8.93
N ARG A 242 29.75 -23.81 8.09
CA ARG A 242 29.93 -22.35 8.14
C ARG A 242 28.65 -21.56 7.91
N GLN A 243 27.69 -22.14 7.23
CA GLN A 243 26.37 -21.54 6.94
C GLN A 243 25.26 -21.96 7.92
N GLY A 244 25.63 -22.66 9.01
CA GLY A 244 24.67 -23.10 10.02
C GLY A 244 23.85 -24.35 9.63
N LEU A 245 24.28 -25.06 8.59
CA LEU A 245 23.65 -26.29 8.05
C LEU A 245 24.36 -27.56 8.53
N SER A 246 24.88 -27.57 9.75
CA SER A 246 25.67 -28.69 10.31
C SER A 246 24.89 -30.02 10.41
N GLU A 247 23.57 -29.97 10.56
CA GLU A 247 22.71 -31.16 10.65
C GLU A 247 22.31 -31.76 9.28
N THR A 248 22.69 -31.09 8.18
CA THR A 248 22.35 -31.54 6.81
C THR A 248 23.03 -32.87 6.49
N GLN A 249 22.24 -33.85 6.04
CA GLN A 249 22.77 -35.14 5.59
C GLN A 249 23.45 -34.97 4.24
N LEU A 250 24.69 -35.42 4.11
CA LEU A 250 25.48 -35.37 2.87
C LEU A 250 25.68 -36.77 2.31
N PHE A 251 25.18 -37.00 1.10
CA PHE A 251 25.37 -38.25 0.35
C PHE A 251 26.27 -37.98 -0.85
N VAL A 252 27.27 -38.82 -1.06
CA VAL A 252 28.24 -38.68 -2.15
C VAL A 252 28.02 -39.80 -3.14
N VAL A 253 27.78 -39.46 -4.40
CA VAL A 253 27.63 -40.37 -5.52
C VAL A 253 28.81 -40.25 -6.46
N THR A 254 29.55 -41.32 -6.62
CA THR A 254 30.72 -41.36 -7.49
C THR A 254 30.33 -41.27 -8.97
N GLU A 255 31.13 -40.58 -9.76
CA GLU A 255 30.96 -40.52 -11.21
C GLU A 255 31.16 -41.89 -11.82
N THR A 256 30.14 -42.39 -12.46
CA THR A 256 30.13 -43.75 -13.07
C THR A 256 29.46 -43.70 -14.43
N ALA A 257 29.82 -44.64 -15.30
CA ALA A 257 29.11 -44.85 -16.54
C ALA A 257 27.65 -45.30 -16.25
N LEU A 258 26.71 -44.63 -16.87
CA LEU A 258 25.29 -45.00 -16.75
C LEU A 258 25.04 -46.33 -17.47
N GLY A 259 24.29 -47.19 -16.82
CA GLY A 259 23.83 -48.45 -17.39
C GLY A 259 22.71 -48.29 -18.42
N THR A 260 22.10 -49.38 -18.82
CA THR A 260 20.98 -49.43 -19.77
C THR A 260 19.84 -48.53 -19.28
N GLY A 261 19.31 -47.67 -20.16
CA GLY A 261 18.23 -46.74 -19.81
C GLY A 261 18.68 -45.51 -19.01
N GLY A 262 19.98 -45.21 -18.95
CA GLY A 262 20.50 -44.04 -18.22
C GLY A 262 20.49 -44.19 -16.70
N MET A 263 20.53 -45.40 -16.21
CA MET A 263 20.45 -45.76 -14.78
C MET A 263 21.82 -45.71 -14.11
N LEU A 264 21.87 -45.24 -12.87
CA LEU A 264 23.03 -45.42 -11.98
C LEU A 264 23.21 -46.89 -11.64
N PRO A 265 24.44 -47.37 -11.36
CA PRO A 265 24.68 -48.73 -10.88
C PRO A 265 23.87 -49.05 -9.63
N ALA A 266 23.49 -50.32 -9.49
CA ALA A 266 22.81 -50.81 -8.30
C ALA A 266 23.64 -50.48 -7.04
N GLY A 267 22.99 -49.98 -6.00
CA GLY A 267 23.66 -49.60 -4.74
C GLY A 267 24.24 -48.18 -4.70
N ALA A 268 24.37 -47.49 -5.82
CA ALA A 268 24.95 -46.12 -5.85
C ALA A 268 24.20 -45.12 -4.97
N VAL A 269 22.92 -45.29 -4.75
CA VAL A 269 22.02 -44.42 -3.97
C VAL A 269 21.43 -45.09 -2.73
N ASP A 270 21.90 -46.27 -2.36
CA ASP A 270 21.36 -47.03 -1.20
C ASP A 270 21.40 -46.24 0.11
N PRO A 271 22.48 -45.51 0.46
CA PRO A 271 22.50 -44.71 1.69
C PRO A 271 21.38 -43.65 1.75
N LEU A 272 21.09 -42.98 0.64
CA LEU A 272 19.99 -42.03 0.54
C LEU A 272 18.63 -42.72 0.62
N ARG A 273 18.48 -43.86 -0.10
CA ARG A 273 17.25 -44.64 -0.08
C ARG A 273 16.92 -45.16 1.32
N ASP A 274 17.91 -45.69 2.04
CA ASP A 274 17.74 -46.21 3.39
C ASP A 274 17.39 -45.09 4.39
N TRP A 275 18.01 -43.92 4.25
CA TRP A 275 17.69 -42.77 5.07
C TRP A 275 16.25 -42.28 4.82
N LEU A 276 15.81 -42.14 3.56
CA LEU A 276 14.43 -41.77 3.21
C LEU A 276 13.43 -42.82 3.73
N ARG A 277 13.77 -44.10 3.62
CA ARG A 277 12.94 -45.21 4.14
C ARG A 277 12.83 -45.16 5.67
N ALA A 278 13.92 -44.90 6.38
CA ALA A 278 13.91 -44.78 7.83
C ALA A 278 12.97 -43.69 8.31
N ILE A 279 13.00 -42.50 7.68
CA ILE A 279 12.09 -41.43 7.99
C ILE A 279 10.64 -41.78 7.65
N ALA A 280 10.40 -42.43 6.50
CA ALA A 280 9.07 -42.71 6.00
C ALA A 280 8.32 -43.78 6.81
N THR A 281 9.01 -44.82 7.27
CA THR A 281 8.38 -45.98 7.92
C THR A 281 7.99 -45.74 9.38
N ASP A 282 8.71 -44.84 10.08
CA ASP A 282 8.39 -44.47 11.46
C ASP A 282 7.43 -43.27 11.53
N ALA A 283 6.24 -43.49 12.10
CA ALA A 283 5.23 -42.41 12.20
C ALA A 283 5.69 -41.22 13.09
N GLY A 284 6.49 -41.50 14.11
CA GLY A 284 7.09 -40.47 14.98
C GLY A 284 8.04 -39.59 14.21
N SER A 285 8.98 -40.18 13.47
CA SER A 285 9.94 -39.47 12.63
C SER A 285 9.26 -38.64 11.54
N ARG A 286 8.21 -39.15 10.89
CA ARG A 286 7.42 -38.35 9.93
C ARG A 286 6.79 -37.11 10.57
N SER A 287 6.14 -37.32 11.73
CA SER A 287 5.50 -36.21 12.45
C SER A 287 6.51 -35.16 12.92
N GLU A 288 7.69 -35.58 13.35
CA GLU A 288 8.77 -34.68 13.78
C GLU A 288 9.28 -33.83 12.60
N VAL A 289 9.56 -34.44 11.46
CA VAL A 289 9.97 -33.71 10.23
C VAL A 289 8.92 -32.70 9.84
N ALA A 290 7.64 -33.09 9.78
CA ALA A 290 6.56 -32.19 9.41
C ALA A 290 6.39 -31.02 10.40
N ARG A 291 6.46 -31.29 11.70
CA ARG A 291 6.35 -30.24 12.74
C ARG A 291 7.54 -29.27 12.70
N ARG A 292 8.74 -29.77 12.53
CA ARG A 292 9.94 -28.96 12.42
C ARG A 292 9.80 -27.96 11.28
N THR A 293 9.41 -28.44 10.09
CA THR A 293 9.17 -27.60 8.92
C THR A 293 8.03 -26.62 9.14
N LEU A 294 6.87 -27.04 9.69
CA LEU A 294 5.76 -26.15 10.01
C LEU A 294 6.16 -25.02 10.98
N ASN A 295 6.89 -25.37 12.04
CA ASN A 295 7.34 -24.39 13.03
C ASN A 295 8.28 -23.35 12.40
N GLY A 296 9.19 -23.79 11.53
CA GLY A 296 10.10 -22.91 10.78
C GLY A 296 9.33 -21.95 9.87
N VAL A 297 8.39 -22.49 9.09
CA VAL A 297 7.55 -21.70 8.18
C VAL A 297 6.68 -20.70 8.94
N VAL A 298 6.03 -21.10 10.04
CA VAL A 298 5.22 -20.16 10.85
C VAL A 298 6.08 -19.06 11.46
N ARG A 299 7.33 -19.37 11.84
CA ARG A 299 8.29 -18.37 12.33
C ARG A 299 8.64 -17.36 11.24
N GLN A 300 8.88 -17.83 10.02
CA GLN A 300 9.13 -16.97 8.86
C GLN A 300 7.92 -16.09 8.55
N LEU A 301 6.70 -16.68 8.53
CA LEU A 301 5.45 -15.93 8.33
C LEU A 301 5.28 -14.82 9.37
N ALA A 302 5.63 -15.07 10.64
CA ALA A 302 5.59 -14.02 11.66
C ALA A 302 6.52 -12.83 11.32
N GLY A 303 7.73 -13.11 10.81
CA GLY A 303 8.65 -12.06 10.32
C GLY A 303 8.12 -11.33 9.09
N THR A 304 7.54 -12.05 8.13
CA THR A 304 6.90 -11.45 6.94
C THR A 304 5.75 -10.52 7.35
N VAL A 305 4.91 -10.94 8.30
CA VAL A 305 3.82 -10.10 8.83
C VAL A 305 4.36 -8.82 9.46
N GLU A 306 5.43 -8.88 10.23
CA GLU A 306 6.08 -7.68 10.80
C GLU A 306 6.60 -6.75 9.72
N GLY A 307 7.21 -7.30 8.66
CA GLY A 307 7.66 -6.52 7.49
C GLY A 307 6.50 -5.85 6.76
N LEU A 308 5.37 -6.53 6.58
CA LEU A 308 4.17 -5.98 5.95
C LEU A 308 3.52 -4.88 6.79
N VAL A 309 3.44 -5.05 8.11
CA VAL A 309 2.97 -3.99 9.03
C VAL A 309 3.84 -2.75 8.89
N GLN A 310 5.16 -2.91 8.82
CA GLN A 310 6.08 -1.79 8.60
C GLN A 310 5.87 -1.13 7.23
N ALA A 311 5.65 -1.93 6.17
CA ALA A 311 5.38 -1.41 4.84
C ALA A 311 4.07 -0.60 4.78
N GLU A 312 2.98 -1.07 5.42
CA GLU A 312 1.73 -0.30 5.54
C GLU A 312 1.92 1.01 6.32
N GLU A 313 2.74 0.99 7.38
CA GLU A 313 3.06 2.21 8.13
C GLU A 313 3.85 3.21 7.27
N ASP A 314 4.77 2.73 6.44
CA ASP A 314 5.51 3.58 5.49
C ASP A 314 4.59 4.18 4.42
N GLN A 315 3.58 3.43 3.94
CA GLN A 315 2.51 3.93 3.06
C GLN A 315 1.74 5.08 3.73
N ARG A 316 1.29 4.90 4.97
CA ARG A 316 0.57 5.95 5.73
C ARG A 316 1.42 7.18 5.96
N ARG A 317 2.71 7.01 6.30
CA ARG A 317 3.64 8.14 6.46
C ARG A 317 3.83 8.89 5.14
N ALA A 318 3.93 8.18 4.03
CA ALA A 318 4.00 8.79 2.71
C ALA A 318 2.72 9.56 2.38
N ALA A 319 1.55 8.96 2.60
CA ALA A 319 0.26 9.62 2.40
C ALA A 319 0.11 10.88 3.26
N ALA A 320 0.50 10.82 4.54
CA ALA A 320 0.46 11.98 5.44
C ALA A 320 1.37 13.13 4.97
N ARG A 321 2.56 12.83 4.43
CA ARG A 321 3.42 13.86 3.83
C ARG A 321 2.77 14.50 2.61
N LEU A 322 2.24 13.68 1.70
CA LEU A 322 1.56 14.16 0.50
C LEU A 322 0.33 15.02 0.83
N THR A 323 -0.46 14.62 1.82
CA THR A 323 -1.57 15.42 2.33
C THR A 323 -1.06 16.76 2.91
N GLY A 324 0.01 16.72 3.71
CA GLY A 324 0.63 17.93 4.26
C GLY A 324 1.14 18.91 3.20
N ASP A 325 1.64 18.42 2.08
CA ASP A 325 2.04 19.26 0.94
C ASP A 325 0.84 19.98 0.32
N VAL A 326 -0.28 19.30 0.16
CA VAL A 326 -1.54 19.88 -0.35
C VAL A 326 -2.09 20.91 0.64
N ASP A 327 -2.19 20.54 1.93
CA ASP A 327 -2.69 21.42 2.98
C ASP A 327 -1.85 22.69 3.09
N SER A 328 -0.53 22.57 2.94
CA SER A 328 0.39 23.72 2.93
C SER A 328 0.14 24.64 1.74
N ALA A 329 0.02 24.09 0.52
CA ALA A 329 -0.18 24.88 -0.69
C ALA A 329 -1.53 25.60 -0.68
N TYR A 330 -2.61 24.89 -0.38
CA TYR A 330 -3.96 25.49 -0.32
C TYR A 330 -4.16 26.38 0.91
N GLY A 331 -3.51 26.05 2.04
CA GLY A 331 -3.47 26.92 3.21
C GLY A 331 -2.77 28.25 2.91
N GLN A 332 -1.68 28.24 2.15
CA GLN A 332 -1.03 29.47 1.68
C GLN A 332 -1.92 30.26 0.72
N ALA A 333 -2.56 29.60 -0.25
CA ALA A 333 -3.51 30.24 -1.15
C ALA A 333 -4.64 30.96 -0.39
N LEU A 334 -5.20 30.31 0.63
CA LEU A 334 -6.19 30.94 1.51
C LEU A 334 -5.63 32.19 2.18
N GLN A 335 -4.42 32.14 2.72
CA GLN A 335 -3.79 33.31 3.37
C GLN A 335 -3.57 34.45 2.38
N GLU A 336 -3.12 34.18 1.16
CA GLU A 336 -2.93 35.20 0.11
C GLU A 336 -4.26 35.83 -0.31
N VAL A 337 -5.32 35.05 -0.51
CA VAL A 337 -6.67 35.59 -0.78
C VAL A 337 -7.12 36.50 0.37
N LEU A 338 -6.97 36.05 1.63
CA LEU A 338 -7.35 36.86 2.79
C LEU A 338 -6.49 38.11 2.93
N SER A 339 -5.18 38.04 2.68
CA SER A 339 -4.28 39.17 2.67
C SER A 339 -4.72 40.20 1.63
N ALA A 340 -5.03 39.79 0.41
CA ALA A 340 -5.51 40.70 -0.64
C ALA A 340 -6.82 41.40 -0.28
N THR A 341 -7.66 40.77 0.58
CA THR A 341 -8.87 41.44 1.10
C THR A 341 -8.56 42.48 2.20
N GLN A 342 -7.40 42.35 2.90
CA GLN A 342 -7.06 43.15 4.08
C GLN A 342 -6.08 44.26 3.79
N ASP A 343 -5.15 44.08 2.84
CA ASP A 343 -4.10 45.07 2.52
C ASP A 343 -4.57 46.22 1.63
N GLY A 344 -5.84 46.20 1.24
CA GLY A 344 -6.44 47.20 0.37
C GLY A 344 -6.11 47.02 -1.11
N THR A 345 -5.48 45.92 -1.52
CA THR A 345 -5.15 45.65 -2.92
C THR A 345 -6.42 45.61 -3.77
N LEU A 346 -7.49 44.95 -3.29
CA LEU A 346 -8.79 44.93 -3.95
C LEU A 346 -9.51 46.28 -4.02
N LEU A 347 -9.11 47.22 -3.20
CA LEU A 347 -9.70 48.58 -3.15
C LEU A 347 -8.93 49.62 -3.98
N ARG A 348 -7.94 49.19 -4.79
CA ARG A 348 -7.14 50.07 -5.65
C ARG A 348 -7.66 50.11 -7.09
N GLY A 349 -7.11 50.98 -7.89
CA GLY A 349 -7.38 51.06 -9.32
C GLY A 349 -8.85 51.36 -9.65
N GLU A 350 -9.49 50.46 -10.38
CA GLU A 350 -10.85 50.65 -10.87
C GLU A 350 -11.90 50.71 -9.74
N VAL A 351 -11.75 49.87 -8.71
CA VAL A 351 -12.65 49.88 -7.55
C VAL A 351 -12.61 51.26 -6.85
N LEU A 352 -11.43 51.81 -6.64
CA LEU A 352 -11.29 53.12 -6.04
C LEU A 352 -11.94 54.23 -6.90
N SER A 353 -11.71 54.21 -8.22
CA SER A 353 -12.31 55.15 -9.15
C SER A 353 -13.85 55.06 -9.13
N ARG A 354 -14.41 53.87 -9.27
CA ARG A 354 -15.85 53.63 -9.23
C ARG A 354 -16.49 54.01 -7.89
N TRP A 355 -15.77 53.77 -6.79
CA TRP A 355 -16.21 54.19 -5.46
C TRP A 355 -16.24 55.70 -5.32
N GLN A 356 -15.19 56.42 -5.81
CA GLN A 356 -15.16 57.87 -5.81
C GLN A 356 -16.30 58.48 -6.64
N ASP A 357 -16.62 57.86 -7.76
CA ASP A 357 -17.76 58.29 -8.60
C ASP A 357 -19.11 58.02 -7.89
N PHE A 358 -19.22 56.92 -7.16
CA PHE A 358 -20.41 56.55 -6.38
C PHE A 358 -20.62 57.49 -5.18
N VAL A 359 -19.54 57.81 -4.43
CA VAL A 359 -19.62 58.69 -3.24
C VAL A 359 -19.60 60.17 -3.61
N GLY A 360 -19.18 60.50 -4.86
CA GLY A 360 -19.07 61.89 -5.33
C GLY A 360 -17.71 62.55 -5.01
N THR A 361 -17.16 63.27 -5.99
CA THR A 361 -15.82 63.82 -5.91
C THR A 361 -15.71 65.04 -4.97
N GLY A 362 -14.72 65.04 -4.10
CA GLY A 362 -14.02 66.18 -3.54
C GLY A 362 -14.73 67.04 -2.49
N GLU A 363 -16.01 67.30 -2.53
CA GLU A 363 -16.72 68.09 -1.54
C GLU A 363 -17.02 67.30 -0.25
N PHE A 364 -17.32 66.09 -0.35
CA PHE A 364 -17.55 65.18 0.79
C PHE A 364 -16.28 64.96 1.61
N PHE A 365 -15.13 64.75 0.98
CA PHE A 365 -13.84 64.61 1.64
C PHE A 365 -13.41 65.92 2.35
N ARG A 366 -13.59 67.07 1.72
CA ARG A 366 -13.28 68.37 2.33
C ARG A 366 -14.20 68.73 3.50
N SER A 367 -15.43 68.22 3.52
CA SER A 367 -16.38 68.41 4.61
C SER A 367 -16.12 67.51 5.82
N LEU A 368 -15.49 66.39 5.64
CA LEU A 368 -15.07 65.48 6.72
C LEU A 368 -13.89 66.03 7.52
N GLU A 369 -12.96 66.76 6.86
CA GLU A 369 -11.83 67.39 7.52
C GLU A 369 -12.25 68.62 8.34
N SER A 370 -13.41 69.22 8.03
CA SER A 370 -13.82 70.53 8.61
C SER A 370 -14.79 70.45 9.80
N GLY A 371 -15.13 69.29 10.35
CA GLY A 371 -15.86 69.18 11.63
C GLY A 371 -17.19 68.44 11.65
N ILE A 372 -17.28 67.59 12.64
CA ILE A 372 -18.22 66.52 12.94
C ILE A 372 -19.69 66.97 13.15
N GLY A 373 -19.99 68.26 13.18
CA GLY A 373 -21.28 68.73 13.68
C GLY A 373 -22.48 68.82 12.71
N ARG A 374 -22.29 68.68 11.38
CA ARG A 374 -23.33 68.95 10.36
C ARG A 374 -23.52 67.88 9.33
N LEU A 375 -23.10 66.66 9.64
CA LEU A 375 -23.16 65.55 8.72
C LEU A 375 -24.59 65.12 8.34
N ARG A 376 -25.55 65.29 9.24
CA ARG A 376 -26.94 64.85 9.07
C ARG A 376 -27.72 65.57 7.98
N ASP A 377 -27.53 66.92 7.88
CA ASP A 377 -28.30 67.73 6.91
C ASP A 377 -27.69 67.68 5.51
N ARG A 378 -26.38 67.36 5.39
CA ARG A 378 -25.67 67.22 4.12
C ARG A 378 -25.77 65.84 3.48
N LEU A 379 -26.06 64.78 4.24
CA LEU A 379 -26.38 63.45 3.71
C LEU A 379 -27.63 63.48 2.82
N THR A 380 -28.62 64.31 3.16
CA THR A 380 -29.84 64.48 2.34
C THR A 380 -29.58 65.25 1.05
N SER A 381 -28.61 66.19 1.02
CA SER A 381 -28.26 66.90 -0.21
C SER A 381 -27.34 66.08 -1.14
N PHE A 382 -26.57 65.16 -0.59
CA PHE A 382 -25.74 64.22 -1.34
C PHE A 382 -26.58 63.23 -2.17
N LEU A 383 -27.73 62.79 -1.64
CA LEU A 383 -28.63 61.84 -2.29
C LEU A 383 -29.49 62.48 -3.41
N THR A 384 -29.41 63.79 -3.62
CA THR A 384 -30.13 64.51 -4.69
C THR A 384 -29.29 64.73 -5.95
N GLY A 385 -27.96 64.46 -5.94
CA GLY A 385 -27.14 64.31 -7.13
C GLY A 385 -27.36 62.91 -7.72
N ARG A 386 -27.22 62.67 -9.04
CA ARG A 386 -27.22 61.34 -9.64
C ARG A 386 -25.89 60.63 -9.29
N PRO A 387 -25.85 59.77 -8.24
CA PRO A 387 -24.67 58.95 -7.98
C PRO A 387 -24.49 57.94 -9.08
N ALA A 388 -23.25 57.52 -9.33
CA ALA A 388 -23.00 56.35 -10.20
C ALA A 388 -23.74 55.11 -9.66
N PRO A 389 -24.19 54.20 -10.50
CA PRO A 389 -24.88 52.99 -10.03
C PRO A 389 -23.95 52.17 -9.10
N PRO A 390 -24.42 51.73 -7.92
CA PRO A 390 -23.63 50.89 -7.00
C PRO A 390 -23.17 49.58 -7.65
N GLU A 391 -23.87 49.11 -8.65
CA GLU A 391 -23.58 47.90 -9.43
C GLU A 391 -22.21 47.92 -10.13
N GLU A 392 -21.70 49.14 -10.49
CA GLU A 392 -20.38 49.24 -11.11
C GLU A 392 -19.24 48.99 -10.12
N VAL A 393 -19.38 49.42 -8.87
CA VAL A 393 -18.41 49.15 -7.78
C VAL A 393 -18.46 47.70 -7.38
N GLU A 394 -19.67 47.15 -7.28
CA GLU A 394 -19.93 45.73 -6.98
C GLU A 394 -19.24 44.85 -8.00
N THR A 395 -19.44 45.08 -9.29
CA THR A 395 -18.82 44.31 -10.38
C THR A 395 -17.29 44.40 -10.35
N ALA A 396 -16.72 45.57 -10.06
CA ALA A 396 -15.28 45.72 -9.97
C ALA A 396 -14.67 44.95 -8.77
N LEU A 397 -15.35 44.94 -7.61
CA LEU A 397 -14.96 44.14 -6.44
C LEU A 397 -15.07 42.63 -6.69
N GLU A 398 -16.17 42.21 -7.30
CA GLU A 398 -16.40 40.82 -7.69
C GLU A 398 -15.30 40.32 -8.64
N THR A 399 -15.00 41.09 -9.68
CA THR A 399 -13.97 40.77 -10.67
C THR A 399 -12.58 40.68 -10.02
N GLY A 400 -12.25 41.63 -9.13
CA GLY A 400 -10.97 41.65 -8.44
C GLY A 400 -10.80 40.44 -7.50
N LEU A 401 -11.78 40.17 -6.66
CA LEU A 401 -11.76 39.00 -5.74
C LEU A 401 -11.73 37.69 -6.49
N HIS A 402 -12.53 37.59 -7.55
CA HIS A 402 -12.57 36.42 -8.42
C HIS A 402 -11.20 36.15 -9.06
N ALA A 403 -10.55 37.17 -9.61
CA ALA A 403 -9.23 37.03 -10.23
C ALA A 403 -8.19 36.51 -9.22
N VAL A 404 -8.13 37.12 -8.01
CA VAL A 404 -7.21 36.66 -6.96
C VAL A 404 -7.50 35.23 -6.54
N LEU A 405 -8.78 34.84 -6.38
CA LEU A 405 -9.16 33.52 -5.95
C LEU A 405 -8.76 32.44 -6.99
N VAL A 406 -9.01 32.70 -8.27
CA VAL A 406 -8.61 31.80 -9.36
C VAL A 406 -7.09 31.70 -9.48
N GLU A 407 -6.37 32.81 -9.40
CA GLU A 407 -4.91 32.86 -9.45
C GLU A 407 -4.28 32.05 -8.31
N GLN A 408 -4.74 32.27 -7.07
CA GLN A 408 -4.18 31.60 -5.91
C GLN A 408 -4.53 30.11 -5.88
N ALA A 409 -5.73 29.72 -6.31
CA ALA A 409 -6.10 28.32 -6.45
C ALA A 409 -5.26 27.60 -7.52
N ALA A 410 -4.98 28.26 -8.66
CA ALA A 410 -4.12 27.72 -9.71
C ALA A 410 -2.67 27.55 -9.21
N ALA A 411 -2.14 28.57 -8.52
CA ALA A 411 -0.81 28.49 -7.94
C ALA A 411 -0.68 27.35 -6.90
N ALA A 412 -1.70 27.16 -6.06
CA ALA A 412 -1.74 26.07 -5.09
C ALA A 412 -1.78 24.68 -5.76
N ALA A 413 -2.57 24.53 -6.81
CA ALA A 413 -2.63 23.28 -7.56
C ALA A 413 -1.30 22.95 -8.24
N GLU A 414 -0.65 23.94 -8.85
CA GLU A 414 0.67 23.80 -9.48
C GLU A 414 1.74 23.42 -8.42
N GLU A 415 1.76 24.12 -7.29
CA GLU A 415 2.70 23.86 -6.21
C GLU A 415 2.51 22.47 -5.60
N ALA A 416 1.28 22.05 -5.33
CA ALA A 416 0.96 20.74 -4.80
C ALA A 416 1.40 19.63 -5.78
N GLU A 417 1.07 19.75 -7.07
CA GLU A 417 1.50 18.80 -8.08
C GLU A 417 3.02 18.76 -8.23
N GLN A 418 3.70 19.90 -8.19
CA GLN A 418 5.16 19.96 -8.28
C GLN A 418 5.82 19.26 -7.09
N ARG A 419 5.34 19.44 -5.87
CA ARG A 419 5.83 18.73 -4.68
C ARG A 419 5.60 17.24 -4.80
N TRP A 420 4.43 16.81 -5.24
CA TRP A 420 4.11 15.40 -5.47
C TRP A 420 4.98 14.76 -6.55
N ARG A 421 5.34 15.48 -7.61
CA ARG A 421 6.28 15.00 -8.64
C ARG A 421 7.70 14.78 -8.08
N GLN A 422 8.09 15.49 -7.06
CA GLN A 422 9.40 15.35 -6.40
C GLN A 422 9.42 14.20 -5.38
N ASP A 423 8.29 13.86 -4.77
CA ASP A 423 8.14 12.73 -3.85
C ASP A 423 7.99 11.41 -4.64
N ALA A 424 8.66 10.34 -4.18
CA ALA A 424 8.60 9.03 -4.82
C ALA A 424 7.17 8.46 -4.88
N ALA A 425 6.40 8.60 -3.78
CA ALA A 425 5.02 8.16 -3.68
C ALA A 425 4.09 8.98 -4.57
N GLY A 426 4.26 10.30 -4.56
CA GLY A 426 3.42 11.23 -5.31
C GLY A 426 3.61 11.11 -6.82
N ARG A 427 4.85 10.82 -7.28
CA ARG A 427 5.18 10.73 -8.71
C ARG A 427 4.30 9.73 -9.46
N GLY A 428 4.04 8.56 -8.85
CA GLY A 428 3.17 7.55 -9.44
C GLY A 428 1.71 8.02 -9.54
N LEU A 429 1.25 8.79 -8.55
CA LEU A 429 -0.12 9.28 -8.47
C LEU A 429 -0.42 10.37 -9.50
N VAL A 430 0.54 11.25 -9.80
CA VAL A 430 0.37 12.34 -10.77
C VAL A 430 0.67 11.92 -12.20
N GLN A 431 1.27 10.75 -12.43
CA GLN A 431 1.62 10.29 -13.76
C GLN A 431 0.36 10.14 -14.64
N GLY A 432 0.35 10.83 -15.78
CA GLY A 432 -0.76 10.81 -16.72
C GLY A 432 -1.99 11.60 -16.28
N ARG A 433 -1.91 12.38 -15.19
CA ARG A 433 -2.93 13.30 -14.71
C ARG A 433 -2.43 14.75 -14.81
N ASP A 434 -3.34 15.67 -15.03
CA ASP A 434 -3.09 17.11 -14.97
C ASP A 434 -3.83 17.67 -13.75
N LEU A 435 -3.16 17.61 -12.59
CA LEU A 435 -3.72 18.11 -11.35
C LEU A 435 -3.40 19.61 -11.16
N ALA A 436 -2.38 20.14 -11.82
CA ALA A 436 -2.02 21.55 -11.81
C ALA A 436 -3.09 22.42 -12.48
N ALA A 437 -3.76 21.90 -13.52
CA ALA A 437 -4.86 22.59 -14.14
C ALA A 437 -6.11 22.58 -13.24
N LEU A 438 -6.71 23.75 -13.04
CA LEU A 438 -8.01 23.86 -12.38
C LEU A 438 -9.09 23.20 -13.25
N PRO A 439 -10.14 22.60 -12.65
CA PRO A 439 -11.31 22.10 -13.39
C PRO A 439 -11.97 23.22 -14.19
N GLU A 440 -12.57 22.85 -15.33
CA GLU A 440 -13.26 23.82 -16.21
C GLU A 440 -14.36 24.61 -15.50
N ASP A 441 -15.00 23.99 -14.50
CA ASP A 441 -16.08 24.60 -13.71
C ASP A 441 -15.60 25.46 -12.54
N PHE A 442 -14.29 25.44 -12.21
CA PHE A 442 -13.78 26.13 -11.03
C PHE A 442 -14.06 27.63 -11.07
N THR A 443 -13.85 28.29 -12.22
CA THR A 443 -14.10 29.71 -12.43
C THR A 443 -15.57 30.08 -12.16
N GLU A 444 -16.50 29.22 -12.60
CA GLU A 444 -17.93 29.43 -12.35
C GLU A 444 -18.30 29.19 -10.87
N ARG A 445 -17.72 28.17 -10.23
CA ARG A 445 -17.91 27.90 -8.78
C ARG A 445 -17.39 29.08 -7.95
N ALA A 446 -16.20 29.58 -8.25
CA ALA A 446 -15.62 30.74 -7.58
C ALA A 446 -16.52 31.97 -7.69
N ALA A 447 -17.03 32.28 -8.90
CA ALA A 447 -18.00 33.35 -9.09
C ALA A 447 -19.31 33.09 -8.33
N GLY A 448 -19.74 31.82 -8.25
CA GLY A 448 -20.92 31.40 -7.47
C GLY A 448 -20.77 31.69 -5.98
N GLU A 449 -19.61 31.37 -5.40
CA GLU A 449 -19.32 31.62 -3.98
C GLU A 449 -19.27 33.12 -3.66
N ILE A 450 -18.70 33.94 -4.55
CA ILE A 450 -18.69 35.40 -4.37
C ILE A 450 -20.12 35.97 -4.43
N ARG A 451 -20.94 35.55 -5.41
CA ARG A 451 -22.36 35.96 -5.47
C ARG A 451 -23.17 35.48 -4.26
N GLY A 452 -22.89 34.25 -3.77
CA GLY A 452 -23.48 33.74 -2.53
C GLY A 452 -23.12 34.62 -1.33
N TRP A 453 -21.87 35.01 -1.21
CA TRP A 453 -21.44 35.98 -0.18
C TRP A 453 -22.15 37.32 -0.27
N GLN A 454 -22.30 37.86 -1.46
CA GLN A 454 -23.07 39.10 -1.68
C GLN A 454 -24.53 38.99 -1.22
N GLN A 455 -25.17 37.85 -1.51
CA GLN A 455 -26.56 37.61 -1.06
C GLN A 455 -26.63 37.53 0.48
N ASP A 456 -25.65 36.86 1.12
CA ASP A 456 -25.60 36.80 2.58
C ASP A 456 -25.42 38.18 3.21
N LEU A 457 -24.65 39.08 2.58
CA LEU A 457 -24.52 40.46 3.03
C LEU A 457 -25.87 41.21 3.00
N ILE A 458 -26.64 41.05 1.93
CA ILE A 458 -27.97 41.64 1.82
C ILE A 458 -28.88 41.09 2.94
N GLN A 459 -28.82 39.82 3.25
CA GLN A 459 -29.58 39.23 4.36
C GLN A 459 -29.15 39.78 5.72
N LEU A 460 -27.84 39.93 5.96
CA LEU A 460 -27.29 40.51 7.19
C LEU A 460 -27.78 41.97 7.37
N ILE A 461 -27.79 42.76 6.28
CA ILE A 461 -28.29 44.15 6.28
C ILE A 461 -29.78 44.17 6.65
N HIS A 462 -30.59 43.29 6.10
CA HIS A 462 -32.02 43.23 6.42
C HIS A 462 -32.27 42.82 7.87
N GLN A 463 -31.52 41.87 8.40
CA GLN A 463 -31.64 41.44 9.80
C GLN A 463 -31.29 42.53 10.81
N GLU A 464 -30.18 43.26 10.57
CA GLU A 464 -29.77 44.36 11.48
C GLU A 464 -30.62 45.61 11.23
N GLY A 465 -31.20 45.78 10.03
CA GLY A 465 -31.98 46.95 9.64
C GLY A 465 -33.48 46.91 10.01
N ALA A 466 -33.94 45.96 10.84
CA ALA A 466 -35.36 45.77 11.15
C ALA A 466 -36.09 46.98 11.81
N GLY A 467 -35.36 47.99 12.28
CA GLY A 467 -35.94 49.20 12.85
C GLY A 467 -36.50 50.18 11.78
N LYS A 468 -37.70 50.76 12.00
CA LYS A 468 -38.35 51.71 11.06
C LYS A 468 -37.42 52.86 10.61
N ARG A 469 -36.61 53.41 11.49
CA ARG A 469 -35.69 54.51 11.16
C ARG A 469 -34.49 54.06 10.35
N THR A 470 -33.97 52.86 10.65
CA THR A 470 -32.84 52.28 9.92
C THR A 470 -33.28 51.87 8.51
N MET A 471 -34.45 51.28 8.38
CA MET A 471 -35.04 50.90 7.08
C MET A 471 -35.26 52.11 6.16
N ALA A 472 -35.71 53.25 6.70
CA ALA A 472 -35.86 54.47 5.91
C ALA A 472 -34.49 55.02 5.40
N ARG A 473 -33.42 54.86 6.16
CA ARG A 473 -32.06 55.26 5.74
C ARG A 473 -31.47 54.29 4.71
N ILE A 474 -31.72 52.98 4.89
CA ILE A 474 -31.35 51.95 3.91
C ILE A 474 -32.06 52.23 2.57
N SER A 475 -33.35 52.51 2.60
CA SER A 475 -34.12 52.84 1.39
C SER A 475 -33.61 54.06 0.66
N ALA A 476 -33.05 55.04 1.35
CA ALA A 476 -32.50 56.27 0.74
C ALA A 476 -31.19 56.02 -0.03
N LEU A 477 -30.32 55.09 0.44
CA LEU A 477 -29.07 54.72 -0.25
C LEU A 477 -29.25 53.53 -1.23
N GLY A 478 -30.35 52.81 -1.10
CA GLY A 478 -30.58 51.52 -1.75
C GLY A 478 -29.85 50.39 -0.99
N VAL A 479 -30.47 49.19 -1.01
CA VAL A 479 -29.88 47.99 -0.34
C VAL A 479 -28.53 47.62 -0.93
N ASN A 480 -28.39 47.70 -2.26
CA ASN A 480 -27.12 47.41 -2.97
C ASN A 480 -26.01 48.43 -2.58
N GLY A 481 -26.35 49.72 -2.48
CA GLY A 481 -25.37 50.74 -2.03
C GLY A 481 -24.86 50.48 -0.59
N VAL A 482 -25.74 50.05 0.31
CA VAL A 482 -25.36 49.62 1.66
C VAL A 482 -24.52 48.34 1.63
N ALA A 483 -24.85 47.36 0.76
CA ALA A 483 -24.09 46.12 0.60
C ALA A 483 -22.66 46.36 0.11
N VAL A 484 -22.50 47.18 -0.95
CA VAL A 484 -21.18 47.56 -1.48
C VAL A 484 -20.36 48.29 -0.40
N THR A 485 -21.00 49.20 0.35
CA THR A 485 -20.33 49.91 1.45
C THR A 485 -19.86 48.93 2.55
N LEU A 486 -20.68 47.91 2.84
CA LEU A 486 -20.31 46.87 3.81
C LEU A 486 -19.19 45.94 3.29
N MET A 487 -19.14 45.63 1.99
CA MET A 487 -18.01 44.93 1.38
C MET A 487 -16.70 45.69 1.61
N ILE A 488 -16.69 46.98 1.30
CA ILE A 488 -15.50 47.85 1.49
C ILE A 488 -15.06 47.85 2.96
N VAL A 489 -16.00 47.98 3.90
CA VAL A 489 -15.70 47.97 5.33
C VAL A 489 -15.24 46.61 5.80
N SER A 490 -15.79 45.52 5.25
CA SER A 490 -15.36 44.16 5.55
C SER A 490 -13.91 43.91 5.14
N PHE A 491 -13.51 44.43 3.98
CA PHE A 491 -12.11 44.36 3.50
C PHE A 491 -11.15 45.25 4.30
N ALA A 492 -11.62 46.36 4.84
CA ALA A 492 -10.78 47.30 5.59
C ALA A 492 -10.70 47.02 7.10
N SER A 493 -11.70 46.34 7.68
CA SER A 493 -11.85 46.25 9.14
C SER A 493 -10.95 45.20 9.82
N THR A 494 -10.33 44.29 9.07
CA THR A 494 -9.53 43.18 9.59
C THR A 494 -8.04 43.49 9.70
N GLY A 495 -7.53 44.51 9.00
CA GLY A 495 -6.13 44.88 8.95
C GLY A 495 -5.58 45.72 10.09
N GLY A 496 -6.33 45.91 11.19
CA GLY A 496 -5.84 46.68 12.36
C GLY A 496 -5.53 48.17 12.06
N LEU A 497 -6.11 48.74 11.00
CA LEU A 497 -5.87 50.09 10.50
C LEU A 497 -6.47 51.21 11.42
N LEU A 498 -6.32 51.06 12.75
CA LEU A 498 -6.54 52.12 13.72
C LEU A 498 -5.25 52.94 13.98
N GLY A 499 -4.17 52.68 13.24
CA GLY A 499 -2.87 53.38 13.33
C GLY A 499 -2.52 54.11 12.02
N ILE A 500 -2.55 55.37 12.02
CA ILE A 500 -1.93 56.51 11.34
C ILE A 500 -1.10 56.31 10.02
N GLU A 501 -1.00 55.15 9.42
CA GLU A 501 -0.31 54.92 8.15
C GLU A 501 -1.26 54.63 6.99
N VAL A 502 -2.23 55.50 6.81
CA VAL A 502 -3.28 55.33 5.82
C VAL A 502 -2.87 56.02 4.52
N GLY A 503 -2.39 55.20 3.55
CA GLY A 503 -2.36 55.62 2.15
C GLY A 503 -3.79 55.83 1.59
N ILE A 504 -3.89 56.12 0.31
CA ILE A 504 -5.14 56.52 -0.41
C ILE A 504 -6.30 55.50 -0.17
N ALA A 505 -6.00 54.19 0.00
CA ALA A 505 -6.99 53.17 0.29
C ALA A 505 -7.67 53.33 1.67
N GLY A 506 -6.98 53.84 2.67
CA GLY A 506 -7.54 54.10 4.00
C GLY A 506 -8.61 55.18 4.04
N GLY A 507 -8.50 56.17 3.17
CA GLY A 507 -9.52 57.23 3.04
C GLY A 507 -10.88 56.66 2.60
N THR A 508 -10.86 55.71 1.66
CA THR A 508 -12.06 55.03 1.14
C THR A 508 -12.78 54.25 2.23
N ALA A 509 -12.04 53.46 3.00
CA ALA A 509 -12.59 52.63 4.08
C ALA A 509 -13.17 53.45 5.22
N VAL A 510 -12.51 54.58 5.60
CA VAL A 510 -13.01 55.48 6.64
C VAL A 510 -14.32 56.13 6.23
N VAL A 511 -14.46 56.52 4.97
CA VAL A 511 -15.73 57.08 4.45
C VAL A 511 -16.83 56.04 4.45
N ALA A 512 -16.54 54.82 3.95
CA ALA A 512 -17.48 53.72 3.96
C ALA A 512 -17.94 53.34 5.39
N GLN A 513 -17.00 53.28 6.33
CA GLN A 513 -17.29 53.04 7.74
C GLN A 513 -18.20 54.12 8.34
N LYS A 514 -17.86 55.40 8.16
CA LYS A 514 -18.67 56.50 8.66
C LYS A 514 -20.08 56.53 8.05
N LEU A 515 -20.20 56.19 6.79
CA LEU A 515 -21.50 56.04 6.12
C LEU A 515 -22.36 54.96 6.79
N LEU A 516 -21.82 53.75 7.00
CA LEU A 516 -22.53 52.68 7.70
C LEU A 516 -22.82 53.01 9.18
N GLU A 517 -21.89 53.63 9.88
CA GLU A 517 -22.09 54.08 11.28
C GLU A 517 -23.26 55.05 11.40
N SER A 518 -23.45 55.93 10.39
CA SER A 518 -24.60 56.84 10.36
C SER A 518 -25.95 56.15 10.19
N ILE A 519 -25.95 54.94 9.59
CA ILE A 519 -27.15 54.15 9.32
C ILE A 519 -27.45 53.20 10.50
N PHE A 520 -26.47 52.40 10.94
CA PHE A 520 -26.64 51.32 11.89
C PHE A 520 -26.12 51.60 13.30
N GLY A 521 -25.20 52.56 13.43
CA GLY A 521 -24.41 52.80 14.65
C GLY A 521 -23.12 51.97 14.69
N GLU A 522 -22.12 52.42 15.45
CA GLU A 522 -20.75 51.89 15.47
C GLU A 522 -20.69 50.40 15.83
N ASP A 523 -21.41 49.99 16.91
CA ASP A 523 -21.38 48.58 17.36
C ASP A 523 -22.02 47.62 16.34
N ALA A 524 -23.08 48.02 15.67
CA ALA A 524 -23.74 47.24 14.64
C ALA A 524 -22.83 47.07 13.40
N VAL A 525 -22.15 48.12 12.97
CA VAL A 525 -21.18 48.06 11.86
C VAL A 525 -20.04 47.09 12.17
N ARG A 526 -19.48 47.14 13.36
CA ARG A 526 -18.43 46.20 13.78
C ARG A 526 -18.91 44.73 13.78
N ARG A 527 -20.15 44.47 14.17
CA ARG A 527 -20.74 43.13 14.11
C ARG A 527 -20.98 42.69 12.67
N LEU A 528 -21.55 43.55 11.84
CA LEU A 528 -21.81 43.28 10.43
C LEU A 528 -20.52 42.96 9.67
N ALA A 529 -19.48 43.82 9.82
CA ALA A 529 -18.18 43.62 9.17
C ALA A 529 -17.52 42.28 9.57
N ARG A 530 -17.52 41.96 10.87
CA ARG A 530 -16.98 40.67 11.33
C ARG A 530 -17.73 39.47 10.76
N ARG A 531 -19.07 39.49 10.78
CA ARG A 531 -19.91 38.40 10.21
C ARG A 531 -19.71 38.27 8.70
N SER A 532 -19.65 39.41 7.98
CA SER A 532 -19.37 39.43 6.55
C SER A 532 -18.02 38.78 6.23
N HIS A 533 -16.98 39.17 6.93
CA HIS A 533 -15.65 38.63 6.76
C HIS A 533 -15.60 37.11 7.08
N GLN A 534 -16.18 36.69 8.20
CA GLN A 534 -16.24 35.26 8.57
C GLN A 534 -16.97 34.43 7.52
N ASN A 535 -18.05 34.96 6.94
CA ASN A 535 -18.79 34.28 5.89
C ASN A 535 -17.94 34.13 4.62
N LEU A 536 -17.23 35.20 4.21
CA LEU A 536 -16.30 35.15 3.07
C LEU A 536 -15.19 34.09 3.31
N VAL A 537 -14.55 34.13 4.49
CA VAL A 537 -13.51 33.17 4.85
C VAL A 537 -14.03 31.75 4.75
N GLY A 538 -15.21 31.46 5.30
CA GLY A 538 -15.82 30.12 5.22
C GLY A 538 -16.01 29.65 3.78
N ARG A 539 -16.63 30.49 2.93
CA ARG A 539 -16.87 30.15 1.51
C ARG A 539 -15.60 29.92 0.71
N VAL A 540 -14.58 30.78 0.92
CA VAL A 540 -13.27 30.60 0.25
C VAL A 540 -12.57 29.35 0.74
N THR A 541 -12.64 29.06 2.05
CA THR A 541 -12.08 27.83 2.62
C THR A 541 -12.73 26.59 2.02
N ASP A 542 -14.07 26.53 2.02
CA ASP A 542 -14.83 25.38 1.49
C ASP A 542 -14.50 25.14 0.00
N LEU A 543 -14.35 26.21 -0.80
CA LEU A 543 -14.01 26.11 -2.21
C LEU A 543 -12.59 25.57 -2.40
N LEU A 544 -11.59 26.09 -1.67
CA LEU A 544 -10.20 25.65 -1.74
C LEU A 544 -10.03 24.22 -1.20
N GLU A 545 -10.71 23.85 -0.12
CA GLU A 545 -10.71 22.46 0.41
C GLU A 545 -11.34 21.49 -0.59
N SER A 546 -12.39 21.90 -1.31
CA SER A 546 -12.97 21.09 -2.39
C SER A 546 -11.96 20.81 -3.51
N GLU A 547 -11.09 21.78 -3.84
CA GLU A 547 -10.02 21.61 -4.82
C GLU A 547 -8.87 20.76 -4.28
N ALA A 548 -8.43 20.98 -3.03
CA ALA A 548 -7.45 20.14 -2.33
C ALA A 548 -7.90 18.67 -2.32
N GLY A 549 -9.19 18.42 -2.19
CA GLY A 549 -9.81 17.10 -2.25
C GLY A 549 -9.56 16.33 -3.54
N ARG A 550 -9.17 16.97 -4.65
CA ARG A 550 -8.79 16.29 -5.90
C ARG A 550 -7.49 15.49 -5.71
N PHE A 551 -6.58 16.00 -4.93
CA PHE A 551 -5.33 15.34 -4.58
C PHE A 551 -5.56 14.26 -3.51
N THR A 552 -6.20 14.61 -2.39
CA THR A 552 -6.34 13.71 -1.24
C THR A 552 -7.14 12.46 -1.57
N ARG A 553 -8.13 12.52 -2.46
CA ARG A 553 -8.86 11.34 -2.96
C ARG A 553 -7.99 10.30 -3.65
N LEU A 554 -6.81 10.66 -4.17
CA LEU A 554 -5.85 9.70 -4.72
C LEU A 554 -5.15 8.87 -3.64
N LEU A 555 -5.30 9.25 -2.38
CA LEU A 555 -4.75 8.56 -1.22
C LEU A 555 -5.79 7.68 -0.51
N ASP A 556 -7.05 7.65 -0.96
CA ASP A 556 -8.15 6.90 -0.32
C ASP A 556 -7.91 5.38 -0.31
N GLU A 557 -7.05 4.86 -1.21
CA GLU A 557 -6.67 3.44 -1.25
C GLU A 557 -5.58 3.06 -0.23
N VAL A 558 -4.96 4.05 0.44
CA VAL A 558 -3.96 3.79 1.48
C VAL A 558 -4.67 3.28 2.74
N PRO A 559 -4.29 2.08 3.24
CA PRO A 559 -4.98 1.48 4.38
C PRO A 559 -4.86 2.32 5.64
N ASP A 560 -5.89 2.28 6.46
CA ASP A 560 -5.92 2.93 7.75
C ASP A 560 -5.05 2.17 8.79
N GLU A 561 -4.93 2.72 10.00
CA GLU A 561 -4.18 2.11 11.10
C GLU A 561 -4.81 0.81 11.60
N GLN A 562 -6.11 0.61 11.40
CA GLN A 562 -6.83 -0.55 11.92
C GLN A 562 -6.44 -1.84 11.18
N ALA A 563 -6.14 -1.78 9.89
CA ALA A 563 -5.71 -2.92 9.09
C ALA A 563 -4.39 -3.50 9.61
N SER A 564 -3.36 -2.65 9.75
CA SER A 564 -2.05 -3.08 10.28
C SER A 564 -2.11 -3.51 11.75
N ALA A 565 -2.96 -2.91 12.58
CA ALA A 565 -3.14 -3.32 13.97
C ALA A 565 -3.69 -4.76 14.09
N GLN A 566 -4.59 -5.17 13.18
CA GLN A 566 -5.10 -6.54 13.16
C GLN A 566 -4.02 -7.56 12.80
N LEU A 567 -3.17 -7.27 11.82
CA LEU A 567 -2.01 -8.09 11.47
C LEU A 567 -1.01 -8.17 12.63
N GLN A 568 -0.66 -7.03 13.20
CA GLN A 568 0.26 -6.93 14.33
C GLN A 568 -0.20 -7.76 15.53
N ALA A 569 -1.51 -7.79 15.80
CA ALA A 569 -2.10 -8.56 16.90
C ALA A 569 -1.92 -10.08 16.75
N LEU A 570 -1.71 -10.60 15.52
CA LEU A 570 -1.48 -12.03 15.27
C LEU A 570 -0.04 -12.46 15.54
N VAL A 571 0.95 -11.57 15.46
CA VAL A 571 2.39 -11.89 15.59
C VAL A 571 2.72 -12.67 16.87
N PRO A 572 2.26 -12.28 18.07
CA PRO A 572 2.54 -13.04 19.29
C PRO A 572 1.95 -14.45 19.27
N ALA A 573 0.78 -14.64 18.63
CA ALA A 573 0.14 -15.96 18.51
C ALA A 573 0.90 -16.84 17.52
N LEU A 574 1.36 -16.30 16.39
CA LEU A 574 2.21 -17.00 15.43
C LEU A 574 3.54 -17.43 16.05
N ARG A 575 4.19 -16.57 16.81
CA ARG A 575 5.44 -16.89 17.52
C ARG A 575 5.23 -17.99 18.56
N ARG A 576 4.11 -18.00 19.30
CA ARG A 576 3.78 -19.08 20.22
C ARG A 576 3.51 -20.39 19.50
N LEU A 577 2.82 -20.34 18.35
CA LEU A 577 2.55 -21.52 17.53
C LEU A 577 3.88 -22.14 17.03
N ALA A 578 4.81 -21.30 16.54
CA ALA A 578 6.13 -21.73 16.08
C ALA A 578 7.04 -22.29 17.20
N GLY A 579 6.79 -21.92 18.45
CA GLY A 579 7.58 -22.36 19.62
C GLY A 579 6.98 -23.54 20.40
N ARG A 580 5.79 -24.02 20.02
CA ARG A 580 5.18 -25.19 20.69
C ARG A 580 6.02 -26.44 20.44
N ARG A 581 6.87 -26.79 21.42
CA ARG A 581 7.36 -28.16 21.62
C ARG A 581 6.30 -28.85 22.49
N GLU A 582 5.46 -29.69 21.91
CA GLU A 582 4.66 -30.59 22.72
C GLU A 582 5.63 -31.62 23.32
N GLY A 583 5.73 -31.65 24.68
CA GLY A 583 6.55 -32.56 25.47
C GLY A 583 6.01 -33.99 25.46
#